data_dadfc0467102771b478db901b42ef59b
#
_entry.id   dadfc0467102771b478db901b42ef59b
#
_cell.length_a   1.000
_cell.length_b   1.000
_cell.length_c   1.000
_cell.angle_alpha   90.00
_cell.angle_beta   90.00
_cell.angle_gamma   90.00
#
_symmetry.space_group_name_H-M   'P 1'
#
loop_
_entity.id
_entity.type
_entity.pdbx_description
1 polymer ?
#
loop_
_entity_poly.entity_id
_entity_poly.type
_entity_poly.pdbx_seq_one_letter_code
_entity_poly.pdbx_strand_id
1 'polypeptide(L)'
;MRKSLLHKIAAAVLTVAVTFGVFTSVASKTVNADIAANATVINCNNGVNVREYPTNQSRNMGTIGLNQRIQVTGSTLAASTDTSDLSTWYSINYTSNGEVRSGYVAAYYVRLDPTGTGPTDGAFEAAIANFPESYKPYLRDMHNAHPSWQFVPVYTGIDWNTAVGIETRPGASLISNSSNGSWKSKADYAYNSATGTYNVVDASTWVNASTEIVSFYMDPRNSLNETAVFQFLDLTYTVDNSIPSAHVQGILPGTFLNTSAANQNGDVINYCDIFADAGNIADVNPIFLAAHCIQECSKGGSNSSRGTTGYYNLFNIGAYSNVIDATVGGLNFAQNGTSDPTFNATYLIPWNTPGKAIVGGAMWMRDNYIWAGQGTLYFMRFNFDPASPRDKGYHQYMTATASVYTEAARMQTAYIRAGLYDSGEVFRIPVYDNMPGSAVPLPANEIAPASTGGWVGRDGIETFLIYMYRSTLQRDPDTVGINYWYNRIKNEGLSGEDAAYGFVFSQEMQNRNLSDEQYVRILYNAFLGRECDPEGLSYWLNRLATGSSRLDVYHGFSRSNEFAALCTNAGFNPY
;
A
#
# COMPACT_ATOMS: atom_id res chain seq x y z
N MET A 1 50.66 -52.58 -0.43
CA MET A 1 50.13 -51.49 0.43
C MET A 1 50.22 -50.08 -0.15
N ARG A 2 50.68 -49.85 -1.39
CA ARG A 2 50.80 -48.48 -2.00
C ARG A 2 49.70 -48.15 -3.05
N LYS A 3 48.81 -49.10 -3.42
CA LYS A 3 47.73 -48.87 -4.38
C LYS A 3 46.35 -48.53 -3.75
N SER A 4 46.18 -48.73 -2.44
CA SER A 4 44.94 -48.43 -1.74
C SER A 4 44.84 -47.00 -1.20
N LEU A 5 45.95 -46.27 -1.15
CA LEU A 5 45.97 -44.89 -0.62
C LEU A 5 45.64 -43.84 -1.70
N LEU A 6 45.97 -44.16 -2.97
CA LEU A 6 45.67 -43.27 -4.10
C LEU A 6 44.18 -43.23 -4.49
N HIS A 7 43.44 -44.31 -4.24
CA HIS A 7 41.98 -44.33 -4.51
C HIS A 7 41.14 -43.61 -3.43
N LYS A 8 41.67 -43.48 -2.21
CA LYS A 8 40.98 -42.75 -1.15
C LYS A 8 41.20 -41.22 -1.23
N ILE A 9 42.31 -40.79 -1.85
CA ILE A 9 42.59 -39.36 -2.07
C ILE A 9 41.82 -38.84 -3.29
N ALA A 10 41.61 -39.67 -4.32
CA ALA A 10 40.80 -39.31 -5.48
C ALA A 10 39.28 -39.17 -5.15
N ALA A 11 38.77 -39.99 -4.22
CA ALA A 11 37.38 -39.91 -3.78
C ALA A 11 37.09 -38.69 -2.86
N ALA A 12 38.10 -38.26 -2.08
CA ALA A 12 37.95 -37.10 -1.18
C ALA A 12 38.07 -35.74 -1.92
N VAL A 13 38.81 -35.71 -3.05
CA VAL A 13 38.93 -34.49 -3.87
C VAL A 13 37.72 -34.31 -4.79
N LEU A 14 37.03 -35.41 -5.18
CA LEU A 14 35.81 -35.32 -6.00
C LEU A 14 34.58 -34.94 -5.19
N THR A 15 34.55 -35.19 -3.86
CA THR A 15 33.41 -34.85 -2.98
C THR A 15 33.45 -33.39 -2.50
N VAL A 16 34.60 -32.71 -2.55
CA VAL A 16 34.73 -31.28 -2.21
C VAL A 16 34.49 -30.38 -3.44
N ALA A 17 34.67 -30.89 -4.65
CA ALA A 17 34.42 -30.14 -5.88
C ALA A 17 32.96 -30.10 -6.30
N VAL A 18 32.08 -30.94 -5.73
CA VAL A 18 30.64 -30.98 -6.06
C VAL A 18 29.79 -30.12 -5.08
N THR A 19 30.36 -29.70 -3.94
CA THR A 19 29.65 -28.83 -2.98
C THR A 19 29.92 -27.33 -3.17
N PHE A 20 30.77 -26.93 -4.11
CA PHE A 20 30.98 -25.52 -4.47
C PHE A 20 30.38 -25.12 -5.84
N GLY A 21 29.61 -25.99 -6.46
CA GLY A 21 29.07 -25.81 -7.82
C GLY A 21 27.57 -25.62 -7.92
N VAL A 22 26.83 -25.34 -6.84
CA VAL A 22 25.37 -25.05 -6.88
C VAL A 22 25.07 -23.72 -6.18
N PHE A 23 25.93 -22.73 -6.41
CA PHE A 23 25.48 -21.34 -6.50
C PHE A 23 25.39 -20.99 -7.99
N THR A 24 24.59 -21.76 -8.73
CA THR A 24 24.09 -21.26 -10.01
C THR A 24 23.14 -20.14 -9.66
N SER A 25 23.60 -18.92 -9.97
CA SER A 25 22.77 -17.80 -10.38
C SER A 25 21.29 -18.18 -10.45
N VAL A 26 20.50 -17.83 -9.45
CA VAL A 26 19.12 -17.49 -9.75
C VAL A 26 19.27 -16.30 -10.69
N ALA A 27 19.28 -16.60 -11.99
CA ALA A 27 19.14 -15.58 -12.99
C ALA A 27 17.93 -14.77 -12.53
N SER A 28 18.17 -13.50 -12.23
CA SER A 28 17.07 -12.54 -12.10
C SER A 28 16.29 -12.72 -13.39
N LYS A 29 15.11 -13.37 -13.29
CA LYS A 29 14.18 -13.41 -14.40
C LYS A 29 13.77 -11.95 -14.56
N THR A 30 14.46 -11.27 -15.44
CA THR A 30 14.06 -9.95 -15.91
C THR A 30 12.70 -10.22 -16.51
N VAL A 31 11.66 -9.82 -15.84
CA VAL A 31 10.34 -9.73 -16.45
C VAL A 31 10.50 -8.58 -17.44
N ASN A 32 10.79 -8.94 -18.68
CA ASN A 32 10.98 -7.97 -19.75
C ASN A 32 9.65 -7.37 -20.10
N ALA A 33 9.52 -6.09 -19.81
CA ALA A 33 8.87 -5.23 -20.77
C ALA A 33 9.74 -3.98 -20.84
N ASP A 34 10.20 -3.63 -22.04
CA ASP A 34 10.58 -2.26 -22.37
C ASP A 34 9.29 -1.42 -22.26
N ILE A 35 8.85 -1.16 -21.02
CA ILE A 35 7.67 -0.35 -20.75
C ILE A 35 8.14 1.09 -20.69
N ALA A 36 8.24 1.75 -21.85
CA ALA A 36 8.33 3.20 -21.85
C ALA A 36 6.95 3.80 -21.54
N ALA A 37 6.52 3.75 -20.31
CA ALA A 37 5.21 4.24 -19.87
C ALA A 37 5.36 5.48 -19.00
N ASN A 38 4.50 6.48 -19.25
CA ASN A 38 4.31 7.55 -18.27
C ASN A 38 3.57 6.98 -17.05
N ALA A 39 3.93 7.48 -15.88
CA ALA A 39 3.36 7.01 -14.63
C ALA A 39 3.25 8.13 -13.60
N THR A 40 2.47 7.86 -12.57
CA THR A 40 2.26 8.78 -11.44
C THR A 40 2.62 8.09 -10.14
N VAL A 41 3.32 8.77 -9.26
CA VAL A 41 3.61 8.28 -7.90
C VAL A 41 2.34 8.36 -7.04
N ILE A 42 1.99 7.23 -6.42
CA ILE A 42 0.79 7.04 -5.60
C ILE A 42 1.14 6.35 -4.28
N ASN A 43 0.17 6.08 -3.43
CA ASN A 43 0.27 5.24 -2.21
C ASN A 43 1.36 5.65 -1.20
N CYS A 44 1.79 6.91 -1.21
CA CYS A 44 2.74 7.45 -0.23
C CYS A 44 2.19 8.76 0.37
N ASN A 45 2.59 9.07 1.61
CA ASN A 45 2.14 10.31 2.25
C ASN A 45 2.84 11.55 1.69
N ASN A 46 4.17 11.52 1.59
CA ASN A 46 4.97 12.68 1.20
C ASN A 46 5.82 12.42 -0.05
N GLY A 47 6.17 11.18 -0.30
CA GLY A 47 6.97 10.77 -1.44
C GLY A 47 7.56 9.38 -1.25
N VAL A 48 8.13 8.87 -2.32
CA VAL A 48 8.76 7.54 -2.37
C VAL A 48 10.26 7.68 -2.62
N ASN A 49 11.05 6.87 -1.94
CA ASN A 49 12.49 6.84 -2.14
C ASN A 49 12.83 6.18 -3.48
N VAL A 50 13.71 6.84 -4.24
CA VAL A 50 14.34 6.26 -5.42
C VAL A 50 15.62 5.54 -4.98
N ARG A 51 15.74 4.29 -5.35
CA ARG A 51 16.86 3.42 -4.96
C ARG A 51 17.85 3.21 -6.10
N GLU A 52 19.11 3.00 -5.74
CA GLU A 52 20.18 2.68 -6.71
C GLU A 52 20.00 1.28 -7.33
N TYR A 53 19.49 0.33 -6.56
CA TYR A 53 19.17 -1.04 -6.96
C TYR A 53 17.75 -1.38 -6.49
N PRO A 54 17.07 -2.37 -7.08
CA PRO A 54 15.68 -2.73 -6.75
C PRO A 54 15.57 -3.45 -5.40
N THR A 55 15.89 -2.76 -4.32
CA THR A 55 15.77 -3.21 -2.93
C THR A 55 15.65 -2.02 -1.98
N ASN A 56 14.88 -2.18 -0.91
CA ASN A 56 14.70 -1.16 0.12
C ASN A 56 15.98 -0.89 0.94
N GLN A 57 16.96 -1.80 0.89
CA GLN A 57 18.25 -1.69 1.59
C GLN A 57 19.31 -0.95 0.76
N SER A 58 19.09 -0.73 -0.53
CA SER A 58 20.04 -0.01 -1.36
C SER A 58 20.07 1.49 -1.06
N ARG A 59 21.13 2.17 -1.50
CA ARG A 59 21.31 3.59 -1.31
C ARG A 59 20.09 4.38 -1.84
N ASN A 60 19.60 5.32 -1.03
CA ASN A 60 18.59 6.28 -1.46
C ASN A 60 19.23 7.33 -2.38
N MET A 61 18.77 7.41 -3.62
CA MET A 61 19.24 8.34 -4.65
C MET A 61 18.45 9.65 -4.66
N GLY A 62 17.32 9.69 -3.95
CA GLY A 62 16.42 10.84 -3.87
C GLY A 62 15.00 10.42 -3.52
N THR A 63 14.10 11.38 -3.49
CA THR A 63 12.68 11.15 -3.20
C THR A 63 11.84 11.77 -4.30
N ILE A 64 10.79 11.08 -4.72
CA ILE A 64 9.80 11.57 -5.68
C ILE A 64 8.50 11.80 -4.93
N GLY A 65 7.91 12.99 -5.06
CA GLY A 65 6.68 13.36 -4.35
C GLY A 65 5.44 12.62 -4.83
N LEU A 66 4.43 12.56 -3.97
CA LEU A 66 3.09 12.08 -4.33
C LEU A 66 2.56 12.89 -5.54
N ASN A 67 1.87 12.23 -6.46
CA ASN A 67 1.33 12.78 -7.71
C ASN A 67 2.39 13.27 -8.71
N GLN A 68 3.68 13.14 -8.43
CA GLN A 68 4.72 13.49 -9.40
C GLN A 68 4.71 12.51 -10.58
N ARG A 69 4.92 13.05 -11.78
CA ARG A 69 5.04 12.30 -13.04
C ARG A 69 6.44 11.74 -13.18
N ILE A 70 6.52 10.49 -13.60
CA ILE A 70 7.76 9.76 -13.88
C ILE A 70 7.62 8.97 -15.19
N GLN A 71 8.74 8.52 -15.73
CA GLN A 71 8.77 7.58 -16.84
C GLN A 71 9.29 6.24 -16.34
N VAL A 72 8.50 5.19 -16.48
CA VAL A 72 8.91 3.81 -16.24
C VAL A 72 9.61 3.28 -17.48
N THR A 73 10.79 2.70 -17.29
CA THR A 73 11.63 2.17 -18.37
C THR A 73 11.76 0.65 -18.34
N GLY A 74 11.26 0.00 -17.31
CA GLY A 74 11.24 -1.46 -17.20
C GLY A 74 10.77 -1.91 -15.83
N SER A 75 10.55 -3.21 -15.65
CA SER A 75 10.23 -3.84 -14.38
C SER A 75 11.21 -4.95 -14.02
N THR A 76 11.43 -5.18 -12.73
CA THR A 76 12.29 -6.24 -12.21
C THR A 76 11.80 -6.67 -10.83
N LEU A 77 12.15 -7.88 -10.42
CA LEU A 77 11.94 -8.32 -9.05
C LEU A 77 12.99 -7.73 -8.12
N ALA A 78 12.66 -7.60 -6.84
CA ALA A 78 13.61 -7.23 -5.80
C ALA A 78 14.85 -8.12 -5.84
N ALA A 79 16.01 -7.55 -5.55
CA ALA A 79 17.27 -8.28 -5.53
C ALA A 79 17.19 -9.49 -4.58
N SER A 80 17.61 -10.65 -5.06
CA SER A 80 17.40 -11.97 -4.42
C SER A 80 18.05 -12.14 -3.03
N THR A 81 18.92 -11.24 -2.61
CA THR A 81 19.57 -11.28 -1.29
C THR A 81 18.69 -10.73 -0.16
N ASP A 82 17.64 -9.99 -0.49
CA ASP A 82 16.67 -9.46 0.47
C ASP A 82 15.38 -10.27 0.47
N THR A 83 15.33 -11.30 1.31
CA THR A 83 14.13 -12.12 1.49
C THR A 83 12.98 -11.36 2.15
N SER A 84 13.21 -10.14 2.63
CA SER A 84 12.17 -9.27 3.21
C SER A 84 11.47 -8.39 2.19
N ASP A 85 12.14 -8.05 1.08
CA ASP A 85 11.61 -7.25 -0.01
C ASP A 85 11.23 -8.17 -1.18
N LEU A 86 9.97 -8.40 -1.36
CA LEU A 86 9.39 -9.32 -2.37
C LEU A 86 8.66 -8.57 -3.47
N SER A 87 8.79 -7.24 -3.49
CA SER A 87 8.03 -6.40 -4.39
C SER A 87 8.63 -6.38 -5.79
N THR A 88 7.78 -6.16 -6.77
CA THR A 88 8.18 -5.70 -8.10
C THR A 88 8.70 -4.27 -8.00
N TRP A 89 9.77 -3.98 -8.72
CA TRP A 89 10.39 -2.67 -8.81
C TRP A 89 10.36 -2.17 -10.24
N TYR A 90 10.05 -0.91 -10.43
CA TYR A 90 10.20 -0.24 -11.71
C TYR A 90 11.52 0.49 -11.79
N SER A 91 12.26 0.26 -12.89
CA SER A 91 13.32 1.19 -13.31
C SER A 91 12.64 2.43 -13.89
N ILE A 92 13.10 3.60 -13.47
CA ILE A 92 12.44 4.86 -13.79
C ILE A 92 13.44 5.92 -14.23
N ASN A 93 12.95 6.87 -15.04
CA ASN A 93 13.52 8.19 -15.20
C ASN A 93 12.63 9.23 -14.52
N TYR A 94 13.24 10.15 -13.80
CA TYR A 94 12.56 11.22 -13.11
C TYR A 94 13.38 12.52 -13.17
N THR A 95 12.72 13.66 -13.09
CA THR A 95 13.40 14.96 -13.07
C THR A 95 13.63 15.40 -11.64
N SER A 96 14.85 15.75 -11.30
CA SER A 96 15.23 16.32 -10.01
C SER A 96 16.18 17.49 -10.26
N ASN A 97 15.84 18.67 -9.76
CA ASN A 97 16.60 19.91 -9.97
C ASN A 97 16.89 20.24 -11.45
N GLY A 98 15.92 19.95 -12.33
CA GLY A 98 16.05 20.19 -13.77
C GLY A 98 16.88 19.14 -14.53
N GLU A 99 17.46 18.16 -13.84
CA GLU A 99 18.22 17.05 -14.44
C GLU A 99 17.39 15.76 -14.47
N VAL A 100 17.49 15.01 -15.57
CA VAL A 100 16.93 13.67 -15.66
C VAL A 100 17.86 12.71 -14.93
N ARG A 101 17.30 11.97 -13.99
CA ARG A 101 17.99 10.94 -13.20
C ARG A 101 17.28 9.60 -13.34
N SER A 102 17.99 8.53 -13.11
CA SER A 102 17.46 7.17 -13.15
C SER A 102 17.61 6.48 -11.80
N GLY A 103 16.77 5.48 -11.55
CA GLY A 103 16.83 4.65 -10.36
C GLY A 103 15.66 3.68 -10.30
N TYR A 104 15.38 3.13 -9.13
CA TYR A 104 14.33 2.14 -8.93
C TYR A 104 13.33 2.60 -7.87
N VAL A 105 12.05 2.34 -8.13
CA VAL A 105 10.94 2.57 -7.18
C VAL A 105 10.09 1.32 -7.10
N ALA A 106 9.65 0.93 -5.91
CA ALA A 106 8.75 -0.21 -5.77
C ALA A 106 7.43 0.06 -6.51
N ALA A 107 6.98 -0.91 -7.29
CA ALA A 107 5.81 -0.80 -8.16
C ALA A 107 4.53 -0.45 -7.37
N TYR A 108 4.45 -0.84 -6.10
CA TYR A 108 3.38 -0.46 -5.17
C TYR A 108 3.11 1.05 -5.12
N TYR A 109 4.15 1.87 -5.33
CA TYR A 109 4.04 3.34 -5.28
C TYR A 109 3.83 3.98 -6.65
N VAL A 110 3.55 3.21 -7.70
CA VAL A 110 3.50 3.71 -9.07
C VAL A 110 2.22 3.23 -9.76
N ARG A 111 1.46 4.17 -10.31
CA ARG A 111 0.37 3.88 -11.23
C ARG A 111 0.83 4.22 -12.64
N LEU A 112 0.87 3.23 -13.52
CA LEU A 112 1.14 3.43 -14.95
C LEU A 112 -0.04 4.12 -15.60
N ASP A 113 0.24 5.00 -16.55
CA ASP A 113 -0.79 5.50 -17.45
C ASP A 113 -1.02 4.48 -18.56
N PRO A 114 -2.27 4.21 -18.90
CA PRO A 114 -2.56 3.27 -19.98
C PRO A 114 -2.07 3.85 -21.32
N THR A 115 -1.32 3.08 -22.05
CA THR A 115 -0.88 3.43 -23.42
C THR A 115 -1.91 3.00 -24.45
N GLY A 116 -2.61 1.91 -24.22
CA GLY A 116 -3.63 1.33 -25.10
C GLY A 116 -3.12 0.96 -26.50
N THR A 117 -1.80 0.95 -26.71
CA THR A 117 -1.16 0.88 -28.04
C THR A 117 -0.67 -0.52 -28.42
N GLY A 118 -0.99 -1.55 -27.63
CA GLY A 118 -0.56 -2.91 -27.94
C GLY A 118 -1.20 -3.50 -29.19
N PRO A 119 -0.61 -4.57 -29.77
CA PRO A 119 -1.21 -5.27 -30.90
C PRO A 119 -2.59 -5.82 -30.49
N THR A 120 -3.61 -5.50 -31.27
CA THR A 120 -4.96 -6.01 -31.08
C THR A 120 -5.03 -7.45 -31.54
N ASP A 121 -5.12 -8.40 -30.61
CA ASP A 121 -5.55 -9.76 -30.89
C ASP A 121 -7.09 -9.77 -30.97
N GLY A 122 -7.66 -10.20 -32.11
CA GLY A 122 -9.10 -10.25 -32.30
C GLY A 122 -9.83 -11.15 -31.28
N ALA A 123 -9.18 -12.19 -30.78
CA ALA A 123 -9.72 -13.05 -29.72
C ALA A 123 -9.78 -12.31 -28.39
N PHE A 124 -8.74 -11.57 -28.05
CA PHE A 124 -8.70 -10.75 -26.85
C PHE A 124 -9.72 -9.59 -26.89
N GLU A 125 -9.81 -8.87 -28.03
CA GLU A 125 -10.81 -7.80 -28.18
C GLU A 125 -12.24 -8.33 -28.00
N ALA A 126 -12.53 -9.55 -28.50
CA ALA A 126 -13.81 -10.20 -28.26
C ALA A 126 -14.02 -10.57 -26.78
N ALA A 127 -12.98 -11.01 -26.09
CA ALA A 127 -13.05 -11.34 -24.66
C ALA A 127 -13.34 -10.10 -23.80
N ILE A 128 -12.79 -8.94 -24.13
CA ILE A 128 -13.03 -7.69 -23.40
C ILE A 128 -14.18 -6.84 -23.95
N ALA A 129 -14.91 -7.34 -24.97
CA ALA A 129 -15.99 -6.58 -25.63
C ALA A 129 -17.03 -6.05 -24.64
N ASN A 130 -17.33 -6.82 -23.61
CA ASN A 130 -18.30 -6.47 -22.57
C ASN A 130 -17.78 -5.50 -21.49
N PHE A 131 -16.51 -5.10 -21.52
CA PHE A 131 -16.04 -4.03 -20.62
C PHE A 131 -16.41 -2.65 -21.18
N PRO A 132 -16.70 -1.66 -20.29
CA PRO A 132 -16.81 -0.26 -20.70
C PRO A 132 -15.53 0.24 -21.39
N GLU A 133 -15.66 1.13 -22.36
CA GLU A 133 -14.53 1.66 -23.11
C GLU A 133 -13.41 2.25 -22.23
N SER A 134 -13.77 2.82 -21.09
CA SER A 134 -12.82 3.40 -20.12
C SER A 134 -11.92 2.39 -19.43
N TYR A 135 -12.22 1.08 -19.50
CA TYR A 135 -11.39 -0.01 -18.94
C TYR A 135 -10.40 -0.57 -19.99
N LYS A 136 -10.81 -0.60 -21.25
CA LYS A 136 -10.10 -1.33 -22.31
C LYS A 136 -8.65 -0.93 -22.52
N PRO A 137 -8.24 0.35 -22.42
CA PRO A 137 -6.82 0.72 -22.54
C PRO A 137 -5.93 0.02 -21.52
N TYR A 138 -6.37 -0.05 -20.26
CA TYR A 138 -5.63 -0.73 -19.19
C TYR A 138 -5.56 -2.25 -19.43
N LEU A 139 -6.67 -2.86 -19.86
CA LEU A 139 -6.73 -4.30 -20.13
C LEU A 139 -5.81 -4.70 -21.29
N ARG A 140 -5.74 -3.88 -22.34
CA ARG A 140 -4.81 -4.09 -23.47
C ARG A 140 -3.36 -4.05 -23.02
N ASP A 141 -2.98 -3.08 -22.20
CA ASP A 141 -1.62 -2.97 -21.69
C ASP A 141 -1.24 -4.21 -20.86
N MET A 142 -2.14 -4.68 -19.97
CA MET A 142 -1.90 -5.90 -19.20
C MET A 142 -1.85 -7.16 -20.07
N HIS A 143 -2.71 -7.29 -21.05
CA HIS A 143 -2.66 -8.43 -21.99
C HIS A 143 -1.37 -8.46 -22.81
N ASN A 144 -0.85 -7.30 -23.23
CA ASN A 144 0.42 -7.24 -23.93
C ASN A 144 1.60 -7.71 -23.07
N ALA A 145 1.58 -7.39 -21.78
CA ALA A 145 2.60 -7.83 -20.84
C ALA A 145 2.41 -9.32 -20.44
N HIS A 146 1.17 -9.75 -20.32
CA HIS A 146 0.76 -11.07 -19.81
C HIS A 146 -0.36 -11.68 -20.70
N PRO A 147 -0.04 -12.24 -21.88
CA PRO A 147 -1.05 -12.73 -22.82
C PRO A 147 -1.91 -13.89 -22.29
N SER A 148 -1.46 -14.58 -21.26
CA SER A 148 -2.20 -15.68 -20.62
C SER A 148 -3.29 -15.20 -19.64
N TRP A 149 -3.22 -13.95 -19.18
CA TRP A 149 -4.17 -13.41 -18.20
C TRP A 149 -5.55 -13.23 -18.80
N GLN A 150 -6.56 -13.57 -18.02
CA GLN A 150 -7.97 -13.50 -18.40
C GLN A 150 -8.70 -12.45 -17.56
N PHE A 151 -9.49 -11.60 -18.21
CA PHE A 151 -10.24 -10.54 -17.53
C PHE A 151 -11.73 -10.76 -17.71
N VAL A 152 -12.46 -10.81 -16.61
CA VAL A 152 -13.90 -11.08 -16.56
C VAL A 152 -14.61 -9.89 -15.92
N PRO A 153 -15.52 -9.20 -16.61
CA PRO A 153 -16.30 -8.12 -16.02
C PRO A 153 -17.34 -8.68 -15.05
N VAL A 154 -17.43 -8.10 -13.86
CA VAL A 154 -18.48 -8.38 -12.89
C VAL A 154 -19.33 -7.12 -12.73
N TYR A 155 -20.48 -7.11 -13.41
CA TYR A 155 -21.43 -6.02 -13.31
C TYR A 155 -22.12 -6.04 -11.96
N THR A 156 -21.84 -5.03 -11.13
CA THR A 156 -22.33 -4.96 -9.75
C THR A 156 -23.84 -4.69 -9.67
N GLY A 157 -24.42 -4.08 -10.73
CA GLY A 157 -25.83 -3.65 -10.77
C GLY A 157 -26.16 -2.53 -9.80
N ILE A 158 -25.13 -1.79 -9.33
CA ILE A 158 -25.31 -0.65 -8.43
C ILE A 158 -24.68 0.60 -9.03
N ASP A 159 -25.37 1.74 -8.86
CA ASP A 159 -24.86 3.04 -9.27
C ASP A 159 -23.60 3.42 -8.48
N TRP A 160 -22.61 3.98 -9.19
CA TRP A 160 -21.32 4.37 -8.61
C TRP A 160 -21.44 5.27 -7.38
N ASN A 161 -22.23 6.34 -7.48
CA ASN A 161 -22.36 7.28 -6.36
C ASN A 161 -23.07 6.64 -5.16
N THR A 162 -24.02 5.72 -5.43
CA THR A 162 -24.67 4.93 -4.39
C THR A 162 -23.69 4.01 -3.69
N ALA A 163 -22.83 3.30 -4.46
CA ALA A 163 -21.81 2.41 -3.89
C ALA A 163 -20.79 3.19 -3.04
N VAL A 164 -20.29 4.33 -3.53
CA VAL A 164 -19.40 5.23 -2.79
C VAL A 164 -20.09 5.73 -1.52
N GLY A 165 -21.36 6.14 -1.59
CA GLY A 165 -22.13 6.58 -0.43
C GLY A 165 -22.27 5.48 0.65
N ILE A 166 -22.44 4.23 0.25
CA ILE A 166 -22.47 3.08 1.17
C ILE A 166 -21.10 2.90 1.84
N GLU A 167 -20.01 3.00 1.10
CA GLU A 167 -18.64 2.80 1.62
C GLU A 167 -18.12 3.96 2.47
N THR A 168 -18.70 5.13 2.35
CA THR A 168 -18.35 6.33 3.15
C THR A 168 -19.20 6.52 4.39
N ARG A 169 -20.11 5.58 4.72
CA ARG A 169 -20.83 5.60 6.00
C ARG A 169 -19.84 5.48 7.19
N PRO A 170 -20.21 6.01 8.38
CA PRO A 170 -19.32 5.94 9.55
C PRO A 170 -18.80 4.53 9.83
N GLY A 171 -17.49 4.39 9.92
CA GLY A 171 -16.81 3.14 10.26
C GLY A 171 -16.64 2.13 9.12
N ALA A 172 -17.25 2.36 7.94
CA ALA A 172 -17.16 1.41 6.82
C ALA A 172 -15.79 1.41 6.14
N SER A 173 -15.19 2.58 5.99
CA SER A 173 -13.89 2.76 5.37
C SER A 173 -13.00 3.61 6.26
N LEU A 174 -11.87 3.03 6.65
CA LEU A 174 -10.92 3.65 7.56
C LEU A 174 -9.58 3.90 6.88
N ILE A 175 -8.91 4.94 7.35
CA ILE A 175 -7.53 5.29 6.96
C ILE A 175 -6.71 5.60 8.22
N SER A 176 -5.37 5.44 8.16
CA SER A 176 -4.52 5.82 9.29
C SER A 176 -4.65 7.30 9.61
N ASN A 177 -4.72 7.67 10.88
CA ASN A 177 -4.73 9.06 11.30
C ASN A 177 -3.45 9.82 10.92
N SER A 178 -2.35 9.11 10.62
CA SER A 178 -1.11 9.68 10.06
C SER A 178 -1.17 9.96 8.56
N SER A 179 -2.24 9.55 7.87
CA SER A 179 -2.43 9.82 6.44
C SER A 179 -2.69 11.30 6.16
N ASN A 180 -2.54 11.69 4.89
CA ASN A 180 -2.83 13.05 4.43
C ASN A 180 -4.21 13.55 4.88
N GLY A 181 -4.34 14.84 5.14
CA GLY A 181 -5.60 15.47 5.54
C GLY A 181 -6.73 15.23 4.55
N SER A 182 -6.44 15.34 3.24
CA SER A 182 -7.38 15.06 2.14
C SER A 182 -7.90 13.62 2.09
N TRP A 183 -7.23 12.69 2.75
CA TRP A 183 -7.64 11.28 2.80
C TRP A 183 -8.57 10.98 3.98
N LYS A 184 -8.72 11.92 4.89
CA LYS A 184 -9.51 11.78 6.12
C LYS A 184 -10.83 12.53 6.01
N SER A 185 -11.92 11.92 6.46
CA SER A 185 -13.26 12.54 6.41
C SER A 185 -13.35 13.76 7.34
N LYS A 186 -13.85 14.86 6.81
CA LYS A 186 -14.20 16.08 7.58
C LYS A 186 -15.69 16.20 7.90
N ALA A 187 -16.46 15.14 7.68
CA ALA A 187 -17.86 15.12 8.11
C ALA A 187 -17.98 15.29 9.64
N ASP A 188 -19.09 15.84 10.11
CA ASP A 188 -19.31 16.18 11.54
C ASP A 188 -19.11 15.00 12.49
N TYR A 189 -19.42 13.77 12.04
CA TYR A 189 -19.20 12.55 12.83
C TYR A 189 -17.74 12.11 12.89
N ALA A 190 -16.88 12.58 11.98
CA ALA A 190 -15.51 12.13 11.79
C ALA A 190 -14.47 13.17 12.23
N TYR A 191 -14.83 14.44 12.29
CA TYR A 191 -13.90 15.52 12.54
C TYR A 191 -14.49 16.57 13.47
N ASN A 192 -13.74 16.96 14.50
CA ASN A 192 -14.10 18.06 15.39
C ASN A 192 -13.42 19.35 14.89
N SER A 193 -14.17 20.22 14.23
CA SER A 193 -13.69 21.48 13.68
C SER A 193 -13.22 22.49 14.75
N ALA A 194 -13.74 22.40 15.97
CA ALA A 194 -13.35 23.29 17.07
C ALA A 194 -11.96 22.95 17.64
N THR A 195 -11.56 21.68 17.58
CA THR A 195 -10.26 21.21 18.09
C THR A 195 -9.28 20.86 16.97
N GLY A 196 -9.72 20.79 15.73
CA GLY A 196 -8.89 20.35 14.60
C GLY A 196 -8.52 18.87 14.62
N THR A 197 -9.28 18.02 15.34
CA THR A 197 -8.95 16.61 15.56
C THR A 197 -9.92 15.68 14.86
N TYR A 198 -9.41 14.53 14.40
CA TYR A 198 -10.23 13.45 13.83
C TYR A 198 -10.69 12.49 14.92
N ASN A 199 -11.94 12.08 14.84
CA ASN A 199 -12.51 11.10 15.75
C ASN A 199 -11.97 9.71 15.41
N VAL A 200 -11.28 9.11 16.37
CA VAL A 200 -10.75 7.75 16.24
C VAL A 200 -11.90 6.75 16.28
N VAL A 201 -11.89 5.80 15.35
CA VAL A 201 -12.91 4.76 15.19
C VAL A 201 -12.41 3.43 15.71
N ASP A 202 -11.15 3.08 15.40
CA ASP A 202 -10.57 1.79 15.77
C ASP A 202 -9.12 1.94 16.21
N ALA A 203 -8.70 1.15 17.20
CA ALA A 203 -7.34 0.93 17.72
C ALA A 203 -6.55 2.18 18.02
N SER A 204 -6.98 3.32 18.35
CA SER A 204 -6.27 4.59 18.60
C SER A 204 -5.65 5.29 17.38
N THR A 205 -5.62 4.67 16.21
CA THR A 205 -4.90 5.19 15.02
C THR A 205 -5.73 5.25 13.75
N TRP A 206 -6.93 4.69 13.71
CA TRP A 206 -7.77 4.63 12.53
C TRP A 206 -8.94 5.62 12.60
N VAL A 207 -9.11 6.39 11.54
CA VAL A 207 -10.15 7.42 11.39
C VAL A 207 -10.94 7.17 10.11
N ASN A 208 -12.13 7.78 9.99
CA ASN A 208 -12.94 7.63 8.78
C ASN A 208 -12.21 8.22 7.56
N ALA A 209 -12.21 7.46 6.47
CA ALA A 209 -11.66 7.87 5.19
C ALA A 209 -12.56 8.91 4.50
N SER A 210 -11.97 9.81 3.72
CA SER A 210 -12.73 10.77 2.90
C SER A 210 -13.41 10.08 1.71
N THR A 211 -14.46 10.70 1.19
CA THR A 211 -15.16 10.20 -0.01
C THR A 211 -14.22 10.07 -1.20
N GLU A 212 -13.31 11.01 -1.36
CA GLU A 212 -12.37 11.07 -2.46
C GLU A 212 -11.39 9.90 -2.44
N ILE A 213 -10.82 9.57 -1.26
CA ILE A 213 -9.88 8.45 -1.15
C ILE A 213 -10.59 7.10 -1.24
N VAL A 214 -11.80 6.99 -0.71
CA VAL A 214 -12.64 5.78 -0.88
C VAL A 214 -12.94 5.58 -2.36
N SER A 215 -13.38 6.63 -3.07
CA SER A 215 -13.64 6.58 -4.51
C SER A 215 -12.40 6.18 -5.31
N PHE A 216 -11.22 6.67 -4.93
CA PHE A 216 -9.96 6.30 -5.59
C PHE A 216 -9.69 4.79 -5.47
N TYR A 217 -9.78 4.21 -4.27
CA TYR A 217 -9.50 2.78 -4.06
C TYR A 217 -10.62 1.86 -4.57
N MET A 218 -11.85 2.36 -4.61
CA MET A 218 -12.98 1.62 -5.18
C MET A 218 -12.96 1.59 -6.71
N ASP A 219 -12.38 2.60 -7.37
CA ASP A 219 -12.36 2.64 -8.84
C ASP A 219 -11.40 1.56 -9.38
N PRO A 220 -11.92 0.51 -10.02
CA PRO A 220 -11.08 -0.62 -10.45
C PRO A 220 -9.98 -0.20 -11.42
N ARG A 221 -10.20 0.87 -12.22
CA ARG A 221 -9.23 1.36 -13.20
C ARG A 221 -7.94 1.86 -12.57
N ASN A 222 -7.99 2.33 -11.31
CA ASN A 222 -6.80 2.71 -10.55
C ASN A 222 -5.93 1.50 -10.16
N SER A 223 -6.47 0.30 -10.28
CA SER A 223 -5.82 -0.95 -9.90
C SER A 223 -5.57 -1.89 -11.09
N LEU A 224 -5.89 -1.46 -12.32
CA LEU A 224 -5.59 -2.21 -13.54
C LEU A 224 -4.13 -1.99 -13.96
N ASN A 225 -3.22 -2.57 -13.18
CA ASN A 225 -1.78 -2.63 -13.42
C ASN A 225 -1.23 -3.95 -12.89
N GLU A 226 -0.03 -4.33 -13.28
CA GLU A 226 0.58 -5.63 -12.98
C GLU A 226 0.59 -6.01 -11.48
N THR A 227 0.60 -5.05 -10.59
CA THR A 227 0.65 -5.29 -9.14
C THR A 227 -0.75 -5.31 -8.52
N ALA A 228 -1.51 -4.24 -8.72
CA ALA A 228 -2.78 -4.05 -8.02
C ALA A 228 -3.92 -4.90 -8.59
N VAL A 229 -3.81 -5.39 -9.84
CA VAL A 229 -4.80 -6.27 -10.45
C VAL A 229 -5.03 -7.55 -9.64
N PHE A 230 -4.05 -7.99 -8.86
CA PHE A 230 -4.18 -9.17 -8.00
C PHE A 230 -5.25 -9.04 -6.92
N GLN A 231 -5.77 -7.85 -6.62
CA GLN A 231 -6.97 -7.74 -5.78
C GLN A 231 -8.23 -8.29 -6.45
N PHE A 232 -8.23 -8.44 -7.78
CA PHE A 232 -9.33 -9.00 -8.56
C PHE A 232 -9.12 -10.47 -8.91
N LEU A 233 -8.00 -11.09 -8.48
CA LEU A 233 -7.73 -12.50 -8.72
C LEU A 233 -8.89 -13.34 -8.20
N ASP A 234 -9.38 -14.27 -9.03
CA ASP A 234 -10.38 -15.24 -8.61
C ASP A 234 -9.77 -16.19 -7.57
N LEU A 235 -10.28 -16.13 -6.35
CA LEU A 235 -9.84 -16.96 -5.22
C LEU A 235 -10.60 -18.29 -5.14
N THR A 236 -11.64 -18.48 -5.96
CA THR A 236 -12.32 -19.77 -6.07
C THR A 236 -11.37 -20.76 -6.74
N TYR A 237 -11.47 -22.00 -6.33
CA TYR A 237 -10.54 -23.04 -6.73
C TYR A 237 -11.30 -24.35 -6.94
N THR A 238 -10.88 -25.15 -7.91
CA THR A 238 -11.44 -26.48 -8.13
C THR A 238 -10.32 -27.48 -8.26
N VAL A 239 -10.59 -28.72 -7.88
CA VAL A 239 -9.61 -29.83 -7.91
C VAL A 239 -9.04 -30.07 -9.31
N ASP A 240 -9.79 -29.73 -10.36
CA ASP A 240 -9.35 -29.87 -11.75
C ASP A 240 -8.19 -28.95 -12.13
N ASN A 241 -8.00 -27.86 -11.38
CA ASN A 241 -6.92 -26.89 -11.52
C ASN A 241 -5.94 -26.95 -10.34
N SER A 242 -5.65 -28.14 -9.81
CA SER A 242 -4.87 -28.30 -8.59
C SER A 242 -3.49 -27.62 -8.68
N ILE A 243 -3.20 -26.76 -7.70
CA ILE A 243 -1.88 -26.12 -7.51
C ILE A 243 -1.03 -27.07 -6.65
N PRO A 244 0.02 -27.68 -7.20
CA PRO A 244 0.91 -28.55 -6.43
C PRO A 244 1.55 -27.83 -5.26
N SER A 245 1.79 -28.54 -4.16
CA SER A 245 2.44 -28.01 -2.96
C SER A 245 3.82 -27.38 -3.22
N ALA A 246 4.52 -27.82 -4.28
CA ALA A 246 5.78 -27.21 -4.71
C ALA A 246 5.66 -25.72 -5.07
N HIS A 247 4.52 -25.28 -5.62
CA HIS A 247 4.26 -23.86 -5.88
C HIS A 247 4.02 -23.11 -4.58
N VAL A 248 3.27 -23.69 -3.64
CA VAL A 248 3.07 -23.12 -2.29
C VAL A 248 4.41 -23.01 -1.56
N GLN A 249 5.28 -24.03 -1.68
CA GLN A 249 6.63 -23.99 -1.09
C GLN A 249 7.43 -22.78 -1.56
N GLY A 250 7.23 -22.30 -2.78
CA GLY A 250 7.95 -21.12 -3.32
C GLY A 250 7.79 -19.85 -2.48
N ILE A 251 6.69 -19.69 -1.76
CA ILE A 251 6.39 -18.48 -0.97
C ILE A 251 6.76 -18.60 0.51
N LEU A 252 7.08 -19.78 1.03
CA LEU A 252 7.35 -20.02 2.45
C LEU A 252 8.76 -19.67 2.93
N PRO A 253 9.84 -19.67 2.11
CA PRO A 253 11.18 -19.35 2.58
C PRO A 253 11.25 -17.98 3.29
N GLY A 254 11.96 -17.94 4.43
CA GLY A 254 12.07 -16.73 5.26
C GLY A 254 10.83 -16.45 6.13
N THR A 255 9.87 -17.36 6.19
CA THR A 255 8.70 -17.27 7.08
C THR A 255 8.71 -18.37 8.12
N PHE A 256 7.88 -18.23 9.15
CA PHE A 256 7.68 -19.27 10.19
C PHE A 256 7.03 -20.54 9.64
N LEU A 257 6.47 -20.50 8.43
CA LEU A 257 5.83 -21.62 7.75
C LEU A 257 6.82 -22.48 6.95
N ASN A 258 8.09 -22.10 6.85
CA ASN A 258 9.10 -22.90 6.12
C ASN A 258 9.63 -24.07 6.99
N THR A 259 8.72 -24.91 7.44
CA THR A 259 8.99 -26.06 8.31
C THR A 259 7.84 -27.08 8.20
N SER A 260 7.87 -28.13 9.03
CA SER A 260 6.80 -29.11 9.16
C SER A 260 5.95 -28.85 10.39
N ALA A 261 4.69 -29.29 10.34
CA ALA A 261 3.72 -29.18 11.42
C ALA A 261 2.70 -30.33 11.39
N ALA A 262 1.96 -30.50 12.49
CA ALA A 262 0.86 -31.47 12.51
C ALA A 262 -0.29 -30.98 11.62
N ASN A 263 -0.70 -31.83 10.65
CA ASN A 263 -1.86 -31.60 9.81
C ASN A 263 -3.18 -31.78 10.60
N GLN A 264 -4.33 -31.74 9.93
CA GLN A 264 -5.65 -31.90 10.57
C GLN A 264 -5.88 -33.29 11.18
N ASN A 265 -5.13 -34.31 10.74
CA ASN A 265 -5.17 -35.67 11.25
C ASN A 265 -4.12 -35.96 12.33
N GLY A 266 -3.17 -35.01 12.55
CA GLY A 266 -2.07 -35.14 13.51
C GLY A 266 -0.74 -35.64 12.90
N ASP A 267 -0.68 -35.93 11.59
CA ASP A 267 0.56 -36.32 10.90
C ASP A 267 1.46 -35.09 10.70
N VAL A 268 2.77 -35.26 10.89
CA VAL A 268 3.73 -34.19 10.70
C VAL A 268 4.17 -34.15 9.25
N ILE A 269 3.73 -33.12 8.52
CA ILE A 269 4.04 -32.84 7.11
C ILE A 269 4.47 -31.39 6.93
N ASN A 270 4.99 -31.03 5.74
CA ASN A 270 5.38 -29.65 5.48
C ASN A 270 4.16 -28.71 5.40
N TYR A 271 4.32 -27.47 5.79
CA TYR A 271 3.23 -26.49 5.68
C TYR A 271 2.74 -26.31 4.24
N CYS A 272 3.61 -26.40 3.23
CA CYS A 272 3.18 -26.33 1.83
C CYS A 272 2.17 -27.43 1.48
N ASP A 273 2.35 -28.64 2.02
CA ASP A 273 1.40 -29.75 1.82
C ASP A 273 0.09 -29.49 2.58
N ILE A 274 0.17 -28.95 3.81
CA ILE A 274 -1.03 -28.58 4.58
C ILE A 274 -1.87 -27.52 3.85
N PHE A 275 -1.23 -26.49 3.27
CA PHE A 275 -1.95 -25.47 2.50
C PHE A 275 -2.51 -26.00 1.19
N ALA A 276 -1.79 -26.87 0.48
CA ALA A 276 -2.31 -27.51 -0.72
C ALA A 276 -3.54 -28.40 -0.40
N ASP A 277 -3.47 -29.19 0.67
CA ASP A 277 -4.60 -29.97 1.17
C ASP A 277 -5.78 -29.08 1.56
N ALA A 278 -5.51 -27.99 2.28
CA ALA A 278 -6.54 -27.02 2.68
C ALA A 278 -7.23 -26.40 1.46
N GLY A 279 -6.46 -26.04 0.43
CA GLY A 279 -6.99 -25.54 -0.84
C GLY A 279 -7.94 -26.56 -1.50
N ASN A 280 -7.51 -27.81 -1.59
CA ASN A 280 -8.32 -28.90 -2.16
C ASN A 280 -9.58 -29.22 -1.34
N ILE A 281 -9.50 -29.16 0.00
CA ILE A 281 -10.64 -29.45 0.90
C ILE A 281 -11.64 -28.30 0.90
N ALA A 282 -11.14 -27.06 0.87
CA ALA A 282 -11.98 -25.86 0.99
C ALA A 282 -12.38 -25.27 -0.37
N ASP A 283 -11.90 -25.78 -1.50
CA ASP A 283 -12.08 -25.18 -2.82
C ASP A 283 -11.64 -23.69 -2.86
N VAL A 284 -10.51 -23.40 -2.21
CA VAL A 284 -9.91 -22.05 -2.10
C VAL A 284 -8.47 -22.10 -2.56
N ASN A 285 -8.06 -21.09 -3.30
CA ASN A 285 -6.70 -20.96 -3.83
C ASN A 285 -5.63 -21.12 -2.73
N PRO A 286 -4.77 -22.14 -2.78
CA PRO A 286 -3.80 -22.44 -1.71
C PRO A 286 -2.66 -21.39 -1.62
N ILE A 287 -2.32 -20.69 -2.72
CA ILE A 287 -1.37 -19.59 -2.71
C ILE A 287 -1.96 -18.42 -1.91
N PHE A 288 -3.25 -18.11 -2.12
CA PHE A 288 -3.95 -17.11 -1.31
C PHE A 288 -3.94 -17.49 0.17
N LEU A 289 -4.31 -18.73 0.51
CA LEU A 289 -4.33 -19.17 1.92
C LEU A 289 -2.98 -18.97 2.61
N ALA A 290 -1.89 -19.36 1.97
CA ALA A 290 -0.56 -19.21 2.54
C ALA A 290 -0.11 -17.74 2.60
N ALA A 291 -0.34 -16.96 1.55
CA ALA A 291 -0.01 -15.54 1.51
C ALA A 291 -0.81 -14.73 2.55
N HIS A 292 -2.09 -15.03 2.68
CA HIS A 292 -2.99 -14.41 3.66
C HIS A 292 -2.58 -14.76 5.10
N CYS A 293 -2.22 -16.01 5.37
CA CYS A 293 -1.68 -16.41 6.67
C CYS A 293 -0.40 -15.61 7.03
N ILE A 294 0.52 -15.44 6.07
CA ILE A 294 1.73 -14.63 6.28
C ILE A 294 1.37 -13.16 6.52
N GLN A 295 0.32 -12.66 5.87
CA GLN A 295 -0.23 -11.32 6.09
C GLN A 295 -0.71 -11.14 7.53
N GLU A 296 -1.58 -12.04 7.99
CA GLU A 296 -2.25 -11.95 9.30
C GLU A 296 -1.29 -12.21 10.48
N CYS A 297 -0.32 -13.09 10.29
CA CYS A 297 0.58 -13.54 11.36
C CYS A 297 1.98 -12.91 11.31
N SER A 298 2.31 -12.11 10.29
CA SER A 298 3.65 -11.67 9.94
C SER A 298 4.61 -12.81 9.54
N LYS A 299 5.75 -12.47 8.94
CA LYS A 299 6.78 -13.48 8.55
C LYS A 299 7.33 -14.28 9.74
N GLY A 300 7.41 -13.66 10.92
CA GLY A 300 7.88 -14.31 12.14
C GLY A 300 6.84 -15.18 12.82
N GLY A 301 5.58 -15.09 12.45
CA GLY A 301 4.47 -15.67 13.18
C GLY A 301 4.11 -14.90 14.44
N SER A 302 2.85 -14.99 14.85
CA SER A 302 2.29 -14.44 16.09
C SER A 302 2.20 -15.51 17.18
N ASN A 303 1.87 -15.14 18.41
CA ASN A 303 1.61 -16.10 19.48
C ASN A 303 0.46 -17.06 19.13
N SER A 304 -0.59 -16.56 18.48
CA SER A 304 -1.73 -17.36 18.04
C SER A 304 -1.36 -18.34 16.90
N SER A 305 -0.52 -17.93 15.95
CA SER A 305 -0.09 -18.82 14.88
C SER A 305 0.96 -19.86 15.29
N ARG A 306 1.69 -19.59 16.40
CA ARG A 306 2.68 -20.51 16.96
C ARG A 306 2.10 -21.48 18.00
N GLY A 307 0.83 -21.33 18.36
CA GLY A 307 0.17 -22.21 19.31
C GLY A 307 0.71 -22.14 20.74
N THR A 308 1.17 -20.98 21.19
CA THR A 308 1.77 -20.80 22.52
C THR A 308 0.82 -21.17 23.67
N THR A 309 -0.49 -21.19 23.42
CA THR A 309 -1.54 -21.60 24.37
C THR A 309 -2.04 -23.02 24.17
N GLY A 310 -1.46 -23.79 23.20
CA GLY A 310 -1.95 -25.10 22.78
C GLY A 310 -3.02 -25.04 21.70
N TYR A 311 -3.42 -23.81 21.27
CA TYR A 311 -4.37 -23.57 20.18
C TYR A 311 -3.78 -22.62 19.15
N TYR A 312 -4.23 -22.78 17.89
CA TYR A 312 -3.69 -22.08 16.74
C TYR A 312 -4.78 -21.25 16.05
N ASN A 313 -4.44 -20.04 15.65
CA ASN A 313 -5.29 -19.20 14.79
C ASN A 313 -4.38 -18.46 13.79
N LEU A 314 -4.40 -18.93 12.54
CA LEU A 314 -3.51 -18.43 11.49
C LEU A 314 -4.18 -17.37 10.60
N PHE A 315 -5.48 -17.14 10.75
CA PHE A 315 -6.25 -16.19 9.95
C PHE A 315 -6.96 -15.12 10.79
N ASN A 316 -6.64 -15.01 12.08
CA ASN A 316 -7.25 -14.08 13.03
C ASN A 316 -8.80 -14.14 13.10
N ILE A 317 -9.39 -15.28 12.74
CA ILE A 317 -10.84 -15.49 12.80
C ILE A 317 -11.32 -15.39 14.26
N GLY A 318 -12.38 -14.59 14.48
CA GLY A 318 -12.90 -14.35 15.82
C GLY A 318 -12.13 -13.30 16.64
N ALA A 319 -11.13 -12.65 16.06
CA ALA A 319 -10.42 -11.53 16.65
C ALA A 319 -11.18 -10.21 16.38
N TYR A 320 -12.23 -9.96 17.13
CA TYR A 320 -13.07 -8.75 16.93
C TYR A 320 -12.58 -7.58 17.80
N SER A 321 -12.66 -6.37 17.27
CA SER A 321 -12.25 -5.13 17.96
C SER A 321 -13.10 -4.77 19.20
N ASN A 322 -14.26 -5.39 19.37
CA ASN A 322 -15.14 -5.19 20.53
C ASN A 322 -14.77 -6.04 21.77
N VAL A 323 -13.75 -6.89 21.67
CA VAL A 323 -13.19 -7.61 22.83
C VAL A 323 -11.99 -6.83 23.37
N ILE A 324 -11.73 -6.95 24.70
CA ILE A 324 -10.66 -6.21 25.40
C ILE A 324 -9.27 -6.50 24.77
N ASP A 325 -9.09 -7.72 24.26
CA ASP A 325 -7.88 -8.15 23.55
C ASP A 325 -8.30 -9.04 22.37
N ALA A 326 -8.08 -8.55 21.16
CA ALA A 326 -8.44 -9.25 19.92
C ALA A 326 -7.71 -10.62 19.80
N THR A 327 -6.46 -10.71 20.29
CA THR A 327 -5.69 -11.97 20.31
C THR A 327 -6.37 -13.00 21.22
N VAL A 328 -6.83 -12.57 22.38
CA VAL A 328 -7.58 -13.43 23.31
C VAL A 328 -8.91 -13.88 22.68
N GLY A 329 -9.62 -12.97 22.00
CA GLY A 329 -10.85 -13.29 21.26
C GLY A 329 -10.62 -14.37 20.19
N GLY A 330 -9.60 -14.21 19.36
CA GLY A 330 -9.23 -15.18 18.33
C GLY A 330 -8.79 -16.52 18.87
N LEU A 331 -8.06 -16.56 20.01
CA LEU A 331 -7.67 -17.82 20.67
C LEU A 331 -8.85 -18.50 21.35
N ASN A 332 -9.77 -17.74 21.95
CA ASN A 332 -11.00 -18.29 22.50
C ASN A 332 -11.86 -18.93 21.41
N PHE A 333 -11.96 -18.31 20.24
CA PHE A 333 -12.62 -18.89 19.09
C PHE A 333 -11.92 -20.19 18.64
N ALA A 334 -10.60 -20.19 18.53
CA ALA A 334 -9.82 -21.38 18.14
C ALA A 334 -10.01 -22.54 19.12
N GLN A 335 -10.21 -22.27 20.40
CA GLN A 335 -10.42 -23.27 21.45
C GLN A 335 -11.87 -23.75 21.53
N ASN A 336 -12.81 -22.84 21.52
CA ASN A 336 -14.20 -23.12 21.92
C ASN A 336 -15.20 -23.01 20.77
N GLY A 337 -14.85 -22.27 19.70
CA GLY A 337 -15.75 -21.98 18.59
C GLY A 337 -17.00 -21.21 19.02
N THR A 338 -18.14 -21.78 18.70
CA THR A 338 -19.45 -21.27 19.09
C THR A 338 -20.17 -22.29 19.98
N SER A 339 -21.36 -21.93 20.46
CA SER A 339 -22.24 -22.86 21.21
C SER A 339 -22.86 -23.95 20.32
N ASP A 340 -22.75 -23.85 19.00
CA ASP A 340 -23.25 -24.85 18.06
C ASP A 340 -22.18 -25.94 17.79
N PRO A 341 -22.40 -27.18 18.26
CA PRO A 341 -21.46 -28.28 18.04
C PRO A 341 -21.34 -28.66 16.56
N THR A 342 -22.37 -28.43 15.74
CA THR A 342 -22.33 -28.69 14.29
C THR A 342 -21.38 -27.71 13.60
N PHE A 343 -21.47 -26.43 13.97
CA PHE A 343 -20.52 -25.41 13.52
C PHE A 343 -19.08 -25.80 13.87
N ASN A 344 -18.84 -26.16 15.14
CA ASN A 344 -17.50 -26.51 15.59
C ASN A 344 -16.93 -27.75 14.86
N ALA A 345 -17.76 -28.77 14.65
CA ALA A 345 -17.36 -29.94 13.89
C ALA A 345 -17.07 -29.62 12.41
N THR A 346 -17.88 -28.77 11.78
CA THR A 346 -17.70 -28.34 10.39
C THR A 346 -16.35 -27.67 10.20
N TYR A 347 -15.96 -26.79 11.10
CA TYR A 347 -14.71 -26.03 10.98
C TYR A 347 -13.55 -26.60 11.80
N LEU A 348 -13.61 -27.88 12.18
CA LEU A 348 -12.56 -28.64 12.88
C LEU A 348 -12.12 -28.02 14.22
N ILE A 349 -12.98 -27.25 14.88
CA ILE A 349 -12.70 -26.68 16.21
C ILE A 349 -12.85 -27.80 17.28
N PRO A 350 -11.92 -27.91 18.24
CA PRO A 350 -10.83 -26.97 18.56
C PRO A 350 -9.63 -27.07 17.61
N TRP A 351 -9.05 -25.91 17.31
CA TRP A 351 -7.85 -25.79 16.47
C TRP A 351 -6.59 -26.07 17.29
N ASN A 352 -6.41 -27.31 17.71
CA ASN A 352 -5.29 -27.76 18.54
C ASN A 352 -4.11 -28.32 17.73
N THR A 353 -4.17 -28.24 16.40
CA THR A 353 -3.03 -28.41 15.49
C THR A 353 -3.02 -27.31 14.44
N PRO A 354 -1.84 -26.95 13.88
CA PRO A 354 -1.76 -26.00 12.77
C PRO A 354 -2.65 -26.40 11.59
N GLY A 355 -2.68 -27.67 11.24
CA GLY A 355 -3.48 -28.20 10.13
C GLY A 355 -4.98 -28.02 10.35
N LYS A 356 -5.50 -28.24 11.56
CA LYS A 356 -6.92 -27.95 11.86
C LYS A 356 -7.24 -26.48 11.72
N ALA A 357 -6.34 -25.59 12.17
CA ALA A 357 -6.52 -24.16 12.06
C ALA A 357 -6.48 -23.69 10.59
N ILE A 358 -5.59 -24.28 9.76
CA ILE A 358 -5.48 -23.92 8.35
C ILE A 358 -6.69 -24.46 7.57
N VAL A 359 -7.00 -25.75 7.69
CA VAL A 359 -8.13 -26.37 6.95
C VAL A 359 -9.47 -25.81 7.44
N GLY A 360 -9.68 -25.77 8.76
CA GLY A 360 -10.92 -25.24 9.33
C GLY A 360 -11.12 -23.75 9.04
N GLY A 361 -10.04 -22.97 9.10
CA GLY A 361 -10.05 -21.56 8.74
C GLY A 361 -10.30 -21.32 7.26
N ALA A 362 -9.71 -22.15 6.38
CA ALA A 362 -9.97 -22.11 4.93
C ALA A 362 -11.44 -22.42 4.60
N MET A 363 -12.01 -23.44 5.22
CA MET A 363 -13.44 -23.77 5.08
C MET A 363 -14.33 -22.64 5.59
N TRP A 364 -13.97 -22.00 6.70
CA TRP A 364 -14.70 -20.85 7.23
C TRP A 364 -14.65 -19.65 6.28
N MET A 365 -13.47 -19.32 5.70
CA MET A 365 -13.34 -18.26 4.71
C MET A 365 -14.10 -18.57 3.42
N ARG A 366 -14.09 -19.85 2.97
CA ARG A 366 -14.91 -20.30 1.84
C ARG A 366 -16.37 -19.93 2.06
N ASP A 367 -16.95 -20.41 3.15
CA ASP A 367 -18.40 -20.34 3.38
C ASP A 367 -18.87 -18.91 3.72
N ASN A 368 -18.03 -18.13 4.37
CA ASN A 368 -18.40 -16.78 4.79
C ASN A 368 -18.08 -15.70 3.75
N TYR A 369 -17.09 -15.92 2.87
CA TYR A 369 -16.63 -14.92 1.90
C TYR A 369 -16.55 -15.46 0.47
N ILE A 370 -15.61 -16.36 0.18
CA ILE A 370 -15.17 -16.63 -1.17
C ILE A 370 -16.28 -17.24 -2.01
N TRP A 371 -16.91 -18.31 -1.55
CA TRP A 371 -18.04 -18.96 -2.22
C TRP A 371 -19.40 -18.31 -1.88
N ALA A 372 -19.40 -17.36 -0.95
CA ALA A 372 -20.55 -16.51 -0.67
C ALA A 372 -20.60 -15.25 -1.56
N GLY A 373 -19.95 -15.25 -2.70
CA GLY A 373 -19.94 -14.18 -3.68
C GLY A 373 -18.85 -13.12 -3.47
N GLN A 374 -17.99 -13.26 -2.46
CA GLN A 374 -16.85 -12.36 -2.23
C GLN A 374 -15.54 -13.03 -2.67
N GLY A 375 -15.52 -13.57 -3.88
CA GLY A 375 -14.46 -14.45 -4.41
C GLY A 375 -13.19 -13.74 -4.86
N THR A 376 -12.98 -12.49 -4.49
CA THR A 376 -11.75 -11.72 -4.71
C THR A 376 -11.44 -10.86 -3.49
N LEU A 377 -10.19 -10.44 -3.30
CA LEU A 377 -9.83 -9.49 -2.23
C LEU A 377 -10.65 -8.21 -2.30
N TYR A 378 -10.90 -7.71 -3.51
CA TYR A 378 -11.73 -6.54 -3.73
C TYR A 378 -13.15 -6.75 -3.16
N PHE A 379 -13.81 -7.86 -3.49
CA PHE A 379 -15.15 -8.14 -3.00
C PHE A 379 -15.19 -8.52 -1.52
N MET A 380 -14.11 -9.10 -0.97
CA MET A 380 -13.98 -9.27 0.49
C MET A 380 -13.93 -7.92 1.21
N ARG A 381 -13.39 -6.88 0.56
CA ARG A 381 -13.32 -5.53 1.11
C ARG A 381 -14.60 -4.72 0.86
N PHE A 382 -15.16 -4.73 -0.36
CA PHE A 382 -16.22 -3.80 -0.75
C PHE A 382 -17.60 -4.45 -0.89
N ASN A 383 -17.68 -5.75 -0.99
CA ASN A 383 -18.91 -6.58 -1.06
C ASN A 383 -20.00 -6.06 -2.02
N PHE A 384 -19.64 -5.76 -3.27
CA PHE A 384 -20.59 -5.38 -4.31
C PHE A 384 -20.79 -6.45 -5.39
N ASP A 385 -20.26 -7.66 -5.21
CA ASP A 385 -20.52 -8.78 -6.14
C ASP A 385 -22.03 -9.10 -6.13
N PRO A 386 -22.69 -9.15 -7.29
CA PRO A 386 -24.12 -9.47 -7.38
C PRO A 386 -24.46 -10.86 -6.83
N ALA A 387 -23.50 -11.78 -6.84
CA ALA A 387 -23.67 -13.15 -6.30
C ALA A 387 -23.65 -13.18 -4.75
N SER A 388 -23.18 -12.14 -4.08
CA SER A 388 -23.20 -12.10 -2.62
C SER A 388 -24.63 -12.00 -2.08
N PRO A 389 -25.05 -12.91 -1.18
CA PRO A 389 -26.36 -12.86 -0.54
C PRO A 389 -26.45 -11.80 0.57
N ARG A 390 -25.33 -11.14 0.89
CA ARG A 390 -25.24 -10.13 1.94
C ARG A 390 -25.64 -8.75 1.39
N ASP A 391 -26.06 -7.87 2.28
CA ASP A 391 -26.33 -6.49 1.92
C ASP A 391 -25.07 -5.84 1.33
N LYS A 392 -25.25 -5.10 0.23
CA LYS A 392 -24.14 -4.50 -0.51
C LYS A 392 -23.34 -3.52 0.34
N GLY A 393 -22.01 -3.64 0.29
CA GLY A 393 -21.08 -2.85 1.11
C GLY A 393 -21.10 -3.19 2.61
N TYR A 394 -21.79 -4.26 3.02
CA TYR A 394 -21.72 -4.83 4.37
C TYR A 394 -21.00 -6.18 4.35
N HIS A 395 -20.69 -6.73 5.53
CA HIS A 395 -19.95 -7.96 5.66
C HIS A 395 -18.54 -7.89 5.03
N GLN A 396 -17.82 -6.86 5.41
CA GLN A 396 -16.45 -6.61 4.95
C GLN A 396 -15.47 -7.44 5.80
N TYR A 397 -14.50 -8.09 5.16
CA TYR A 397 -13.42 -8.78 5.86
C TYR A 397 -12.50 -7.79 6.59
N MET A 398 -12.31 -6.61 6.02
CA MET A 398 -11.45 -5.54 6.52
C MET A 398 -12.07 -4.16 6.26
N THR A 399 -11.78 -3.18 7.11
CA THR A 399 -12.27 -1.79 6.98
C THR A 399 -11.19 -0.82 6.46
N ALA A 400 -9.91 -1.18 6.55
CA ALA A 400 -8.81 -0.36 6.04
C ALA A 400 -8.90 -0.22 4.52
N THR A 401 -9.11 1.01 4.04
CA THR A 401 -9.43 1.29 2.63
C THR A 401 -8.33 0.87 1.67
N ALA A 402 -7.05 1.07 2.05
CA ALA A 402 -5.89 0.76 1.22
C ALA A 402 -5.40 -0.69 1.35
N SER A 403 -5.98 -1.51 2.23
CA SER A 403 -5.47 -2.85 2.55
C SER A 403 -5.46 -3.78 1.34
N VAL A 404 -6.52 -3.75 0.52
CA VAL A 404 -6.61 -4.59 -0.70
C VAL A 404 -5.47 -4.31 -1.68
N TYR A 405 -5.02 -3.05 -1.79
CA TYR A 405 -3.90 -2.70 -2.65
C TYR A 405 -2.58 -3.26 -2.12
N THR A 406 -2.38 -3.20 -0.80
CA THR A 406 -1.20 -3.79 -0.14
C THR A 406 -1.20 -5.32 -0.26
N GLU A 407 -2.36 -5.94 -0.08
CA GLU A 407 -2.52 -7.38 -0.15
C GLU A 407 -2.36 -7.89 -1.60
N ALA A 408 -2.86 -7.14 -2.59
CA ALA A 408 -2.62 -7.42 -4.01
C ALA A 408 -1.13 -7.49 -4.36
N ALA A 409 -0.32 -6.56 -3.86
CA ALA A 409 1.13 -6.57 -4.07
C ALA A 409 1.81 -7.82 -3.47
N ARG A 410 1.31 -8.30 -2.34
CA ARG A 410 1.79 -9.56 -1.73
C ARG A 410 1.33 -10.77 -2.53
N MET A 411 0.10 -10.77 -3.03
CA MET A 411 -0.40 -11.83 -3.91
C MET A 411 0.41 -11.91 -5.21
N GLN A 412 0.65 -10.79 -5.88
CA GLN A 412 1.54 -10.75 -7.04
C GLN A 412 2.90 -11.39 -6.73
N THR A 413 3.52 -10.96 -5.63
CA THR A 413 4.82 -11.50 -5.19
C THR A 413 4.75 -13.01 -4.92
N ALA A 414 3.66 -13.49 -4.31
CA ALA A 414 3.45 -14.91 -4.05
C ALA A 414 3.36 -15.69 -5.36
N TYR A 415 2.62 -15.18 -6.35
CA TYR A 415 2.48 -15.80 -7.68
C TYR A 415 3.81 -15.85 -8.45
N ILE A 416 4.58 -14.76 -8.40
CA ILE A 416 5.92 -14.74 -9.01
C ILE A 416 6.82 -15.81 -8.37
N ARG A 417 6.84 -15.92 -7.05
CA ARG A 417 7.65 -16.91 -6.32
C ARG A 417 7.17 -18.33 -6.51
N ALA A 418 5.87 -18.52 -6.61
CA ALA A 418 5.28 -19.82 -6.94
C ALA A 418 5.57 -20.26 -8.38
N GLY A 419 6.08 -19.36 -9.24
CA GLY A 419 6.27 -19.62 -10.67
C GLY A 419 4.96 -19.68 -11.45
N LEU A 420 3.90 -19.05 -10.95
CA LEU A 420 2.54 -19.06 -11.50
C LEU A 420 2.13 -17.69 -12.09
N TYR A 421 3.05 -16.73 -12.19
CA TYR A 421 2.72 -15.34 -12.58
C TYR A 421 2.11 -15.22 -13.97
N ASP A 422 2.41 -16.15 -14.87
CA ASP A 422 1.91 -16.18 -16.26
C ASP A 422 1.18 -17.50 -16.56
N SER A 423 0.49 -18.10 -15.57
CA SER A 423 -0.14 -19.44 -15.74
C SER A 423 -1.61 -19.36 -16.18
N GLY A 424 -2.13 -18.19 -16.54
CA GLY A 424 -3.50 -18.04 -17.04
C GLY A 424 -4.48 -17.63 -15.95
N GLU A 425 -4.05 -16.74 -15.06
CA GLU A 425 -4.85 -16.20 -13.97
C GLU A 425 -6.12 -15.52 -14.48
N VAL A 426 -7.19 -15.69 -13.72
CA VAL A 426 -8.49 -15.08 -13.99
C VAL A 426 -8.71 -13.91 -13.01
N PHE A 427 -8.95 -12.72 -13.54
CA PHE A 427 -9.24 -11.52 -12.77
C PHE A 427 -10.70 -11.10 -12.96
N ARG A 428 -11.48 -11.12 -11.88
CA ARG A 428 -12.90 -10.72 -11.85
C ARG A 428 -13.01 -9.25 -11.47
N ILE A 429 -13.18 -8.40 -12.48
CA ILE A 429 -13.07 -6.94 -12.36
C ILE A 429 -14.46 -6.32 -12.22
N PRO A 430 -14.76 -5.59 -11.13
CA PRO A 430 -16.06 -4.96 -10.92
C PRO A 430 -16.31 -3.84 -11.94
N VAL A 431 -17.57 -3.75 -12.38
CA VAL A 431 -18.10 -2.68 -13.22
C VAL A 431 -19.35 -2.12 -12.54
N TYR A 432 -19.29 -0.85 -12.17
CA TYR A 432 -20.44 -0.14 -11.58
C TYR A 432 -21.24 0.61 -12.63
N ASP A 433 -22.51 0.84 -12.38
CA ASP A 433 -23.35 1.67 -13.23
C ASP A 433 -22.98 3.16 -13.06
N ASN A 434 -23.03 3.92 -14.14
CA ASN A 434 -22.79 5.37 -14.16
C ASN A 434 -21.43 5.80 -13.58
N MET A 435 -20.38 5.01 -13.78
CA MET A 435 -19.04 5.41 -13.36
C MET A 435 -18.56 6.69 -14.07
N PRO A 436 -17.69 7.49 -13.44
CA PRO A 436 -17.01 8.61 -14.11
C PRO A 436 -16.35 8.19 -15.42
N GLY A 437 -16.34 9.05 -16.43
CA GLY A 437 -15.74 8.76 -17.74
C GLY A 437 -14.23 8.45 -17.70
N SER A 438 -13.51 8.99 -16.71
CA SER A 438 -12.10 8.71 -16.42
C SER A 438 -11.92 8.14 -15.03
N ALA A 439 -10.80 7.47 -14.80
CA ALA A 439 -10.45 6.96 -13.46
C ALA A 439 -10.40 8.10 -12.43
N VAL A 440 -10.93 7.83 -11.23
CA VAL A 440 -10.96 8.79 -10.12
C VAL A 440 -9.53 9.15 -9.73
N PRO A 441 -9.16 10.44 -9.70
CA PRO A 441 -7.81 10.84 -9.33
C PRO A 441 -7.57 10.59 -7.83
N LEU A 442 -6.30 10.34 -7.47
CA LEU A 442 -5.89 10.35 -6.07
C LEU A 442 -6.06 11.78 -5.51
N PRO A 443 -6.70 11.95 -4.33
CA PRO A 443 -6.83 13.26 -3.73
C PRO A 443 -5.47 13.93 -3.54
N ALA A 444 -5.35 15.18 -3.98
CA ALA A 444 -4.17 15.98 -3.74
C ALA A 444 -3.94 16.13 -2.23
N ASN A 445 -2.68 16.25 -1.81
CA ASN A 445 -2.38 16.56 -0.42
C ASN A 445 -3.07 17.90 -0.06
N GLU A 446 -3.87 17.87 0.99
CA GLU A 446 -4.25 19.14 1.60
C GLU A 446 -2.98 19.80 2.12
N ILE A 447 -2.82 21.07 1.79
CA ILE A 447 -1.94 21.93 2.54
C ILE A 447 -2.67 22.15 3.86
N ALA A 448 -2.37 21.31 4.85
CA ALA A 448 -3.06 21.39 6.14
C ALA A 448 -2.90 22.80 6.72
N PRO A 449 -3.98 23.43 7.18
CA PRO A 449 -3.83 24.56 8.09
C PRO A 449 -2.96 24.08 9.26
N ALA A 450 -2.03 24.92 9.72
CA ALA A 450 -1.10 24.58 10.77
C ALA A 450 -1.83 23.88 11.93
N SER A 451 -1.51 22.61 12.17
CA SER A 451 -2.14 21.82 13.22
C SER A 451 -1.81 22.43 14.59
N THR A 452 -2.81 22.70 15.40
CA THR A 452 -2.65 23.24 16.76
C THR A 452 -2.34 22.15 17.81
N GLY A 453 -1.90 20.94 17.39
CA GLY A 453 -1.70 19.78 18.27
C GLY A 453 -0.35 19.72 18.97
N GLY A 454 -0.35 19.60 20.28
CA GLY A 454 0.68 18.97 21.12
C GLY A 454 1.92 19.78 21.51
N TRP A 455 2.55 20.51 20.59
CA TRP A 455 3.69 21.37 20.93
C TRP A 455 3.19 22.75 21.34
N VAL A 456 3.49 23.13 22.55
CA VAL A 456 3.27 24.49 23.06
C VAL A 456 4.64 25.15 23.19
N GLY A 457 4.85 26.27 22.52
CA GLY A 457 6.12 26.99 22.57
C GLY A 457 6.42 27.53 23.97
N ARG A 458 7.67 27.45 24.38
CA ARG A 458 8.17 28.04 25.65
C ARG A 458 8.03 29.56 25.68
N ASP A 459 8.15 30.18 24.52
CA ASP A 459 7.98 31.61 24.30
C ASP A 459 7.49 31.92 22.87
N GLY A 460 7.43 33.20 22.50
CA GLY A 460 6.98 33.62 21.17
C GLY A 460 7.84 33.08 20.04
N ILE A 461 9.16 32.96 20.21
CA ILE A 461 10.09 32.46 19.19
C ILE A 461 9.81 30.96 18.92
N GLU A 462 9.70 30.17 19.97
CA GLU A 462 9.41 28.73 19.79
C GLU A 462 8.01 28.50 19.22
N THR A 463 7.02 29.32 19.61
CA THR A 463 5.68 29.30 19.04
C THR A 463 5.71 29.62 17.54
N PHE A 464 6.47 30.63 17.13
CA PHE A 464 6.70 30.97 15.72
C PHE A 464 7.36 29.81 14.96
N LEU A 465 8.39 29.20 15.55
CA LEU A 465 9.08 28.07 14.92
C LEU A 465 8.15 26.86 14.74
N ILE A 466 7.36 26.51 15.76
CA ILE A 466 6.35 25.45 15.65
C ILE A 466 5.38 25.77 14.51
N TYR A 467 4.94 27.01 14.43
CA TYR A 467 4.07 27.49 13.36
C TYR A 467 4.74 27.34 11.97
N MET A 468 6.03 27.72 11.82
CA MET A 468 6.78 27.55 10.58
C MET A 468 6.95 26.08 10.18
N TYR A 469 7.29 25.18 11.12
CA TYR A 469 7.34 23.74 10.85
C TYR A 469 6.02 23.21 10.31
N ARG A 470 4.91 23.59 10.95
CA ARG A 470 3.58 23.14 10.58
C ARG A 470 3.08 23.71 9.25
N SER A 471 3.27 25.01 9.04
CA SER A 471 2.76 25.71 7.85
C SER A 471 3.58 25.46 6.59
N THR A 472 4.92 25.31 6.70
CA THR A 472 5.80 25.08 5.56
C THR A 472 6.10 23.60 5.33
N LEU A 473 6.51 22.87 6.39
CA LEU A 473 6.96 21.47 6.30
C LEU A 473 5.84 20.45 6.61
N GLN A 474 4.68 20.94 7.08
CA GLN A 474 3.49 20.14 7.40
C GLN A 474 3.75 19.01 8.43
N ARG A 475 4.62 19.25 9.37
CA ARG A 475 4.93 18.38 10.49
C ARG A 475 5.24 19.15 11.75
N ASP A 476 5.19 18.49 12.89
CA ASP A 476 5.73 19.04 14.13
C ASP A 476 7.26 19.06 14.08
N PRO A 477 7.90 20.02 14.79
CA PRO A 477 9.35 20.04 14.92
C PRO A 477 9.85 18.79 15.65
N ASP A 478 11.05 18.36 15.34
CA ASP A 478 11.83 17.50 16.22
C ASP A 478 12.66 18.35 17.20
N THR A 479 13.05 17.73 18.31
CA THR A 479 13.76 18.45 19.40
C THR A 479 15.09 19.07 18.95
N VAL A 480 15.79 18.44 18.01
CA VAL A 480 17.08 18.94 17.49
C VAL A 480 16.85 20.14 16.59
N GLY A 481 15.92 20.03 15.65
CA GLY A 481 15.61 21.09 14.69
C GLY A 481 15.05 22.34 15.36
N ILE A 482 14.10 22.19 16.30
CA ILE A 482 13.53 23.38 16.97
C ILE A 482 14.55 24.10 17.85
N ASN A 483 15.41 23.36 18.57
CA ASN A 483 16.48 23.96 19.36
C ASN A 483 17.55 24.64 18.49
N TYR A 484 17.88 24.09 17.32
CA TYR A 484 18.77 24.71 16.35
C TYR A 484 18.26 26.10 15.93
N TRP A 485 17.03 26.18 15.42
CA TRP A 485 16.43 27.43 14.97
C TRP A 485 16.19 28.41 16.11
N TYR A 486 15.74 27.91 17.27
CA TYR A 486 15.55 28.75 18.46
C TYR A 486 16.83 29.45 18.88
N ASN A 487 17.95 28.71 18.94
CA ASN A 487 19.25 29.31 19.29
C ASN A 487 19.72 30.32 18.26
N ARG A 488 19.53 30.04 16.97
CA ARG A 488 19.87 30.98 15.89
C ARG A 488 19.13 32.31 16.01
N ILE A 489 17.84 32.28 16.27
CA ILE A 489 17.03 33.50 16.46
C ILE A 489 17.35 34.16 17.80
N LYS A 490 17.32 33.42 18.91
CA LYS A 490 17.40 33.96 20.26
C LYS A 490 18.79 34.47 20.64
N ASN A 491 19.83 33.72 20.28
CA ASN A 491 21.19 33.93 20.75
C ASN A 491 22.12 34.55 19.67
N GLU A 492 21.86 34.25 18.39
CA GLU A 492 22.69 34.69 17.26
C GLU A 492 22.04 35.85 16.48
N GLY A 493 20.78 36.21 16.80
CA GLY A 493 20.08 37.33 16.20
C GLY A 493 19.62 37.10 14.76
N LEU A 494 19.41 35.82 14.35
CA LEU A 494 18.90 35.51 13.02
C LEU A 494 17.53 36.16 12.81
N SER A 495 17.36 36.84 11.66
CA SER A 495 16.10 37.50 11.32
C SER A 495 14.97 36.52 10.98
N GLY A 496 13.72 37.01 11.03
CA GLY A 496 12.55 36.25 10.61
C GLY A 496 12.61 35.87 9.13
N GLU A 497 13.06 36.77 8.26
CA GLU A 497 13.25 36.51 6.83
C GLU A 497 14.27 35.41 6.61
N ASP A 498 15.44 35.43 7.28
CA ASP A 498 16.45 34.39 7.12
C ASP A 498 16.00 33.02 7.70
N ALA A 499 15.33 33.04 8.84
CA ALA A 499 14.77 31.84 9.42
C ALA A 499 13.72 31.20 8.47
N ALA A 500 12.75 31.98 8.00
CA ALA A 500 11.73 31.52 7.07
C ALA A 500 12.32 31.08 5.72
N TYR A 501 13.40 31.73 5.24
CA TYR A 501 14.15 31.25 4.07
C TYR A 501 14.67 29.84 4.27
N GLY A 502 15.23 29.57 5.44
CA GLY A 502 15.72 28.23 5.78
C GLY A 502 14.64 27.14 5.79
N PHE A 503 13.39 27.49 6.06
CA PHE A 503 12.25 26.57 5.94
C PHE A 503 11.80 26.42 4.48
N VAL A 504 11.50 27.53 3.80
CA VAL A 504 10.91 27.54 2.45
C VAL A 504 11.86 26.98 1.40
N PHE A 505 13.16 27.17 1.55
CA PHE A 505 14.18 26.66 0.64
C PHE A 505 14.98 25.49 1.23
N SER A 506 14.49 24.88 2.32
CA SER A 506 15.07 23.65 2.88
C SER A 506 15.06 22.52 1.86
N GLN A 507 15.98 21.57 2.00
CA GLN A 507 15.98 20.34 1.20
C GLN A 507 14.66 19.56 1.38
N GLU A 508 14.08 19.59 2.59
CA GLU A 508 12.79 18.96 2.89
C GLU A 508 11.66 19.60 2.07
N MET A 509 11.61 20.92 2.01
CA MET A 509 10.61 21.64 1.21
C MET A 509 10.82 21.43 -0.30
N GLN A 510 12.07 21.45 -0.77
CA GLN A 510 12.41 21.19 -2.18
C GLN A 510 12.02 19.77 -2.60
N ASN A 511 12.23 18.78 -1.73
CA ASN A 511 11.87 17.39 -1.99
C ASN A 511 10.35 17.19 -2.15
N ARG A 512 9.52 18.13 -1.73
CA ARG A 512 8.06 18.06 -1.90
C ARG A 512 7.61 18.32 -3.34
N ASN A 513 8.48 18.87 -4.20
CA ASN A 513 8.22 19.15 -5.61
C ASN A 513 6.87 19.83 -5.87
N LEU A 514 6.59 20.88 -5.12
CA LEU A 514 5.32 21.59 -5.16
C LEU A 514 5.11 22.26 -6.51
N SER A 515 3.87 22.24 -7.02
CA SER A 515 3.46 23.12 -8.11
C SER A 515 3.56 24.59 -7.65
N ASP A 516 3.57 25.52 -8.61
CA ASP A 516 3.59 26.95 -8.29
C ASP A 516 2.34 27.37 -7.50
N GLU A 517 1.19 26.79 -7.79
CA GLU A 517 -0.01 27.01 -7.00
C GLU A 517 0.14 26.53 -5.56
N GLN A 518 0.63 25.32 -5.35
CA GLN A 518 0.86 24.76 -4.01
C GLN A 518 1.88 25.60 -3.25
N TYR A 519 2.95 26.03 -3.93
CA TYR A 519 3.97 26.90 -3.36
C TYR A 519 3.37 28.22 -2.87
N VAL A 520 2.59 28.91 -3.71
CA VAL A 520 1.94 30.18 -3.36
C VAL A 520 0.97 30.01 -2.18
N ARG A 521 0.15 28.96 -2.18
CA ARG A 521 -0.78 28.68 -1.09
C ARG A 521 -0.06 28.45 0.26
N ILE A 522 1.09 27.76 0.24
CA ILE A 522 1.92 27.58 1.44
C ILE A 522 2.44 28.93 1.95
N LEU A 523 2.91 29.81 1.06
CA LEU A 523 3.37 31.11 1.46
C LEU A 523 2.24 31.97 2.08
N TYR A 524 1.03 31.94 1.51
CA TYR A 524 -0.13 32.61 2.10
C TYR A 524 -0.39 32.14 3.54
N ASN A 525 -0.39 30.84 3.74
CA ASN A 525 -0.61 30.26 5.06
C ASN A 525 0.55 30.59 6.01
N ALA A 526 1.80 30.38 5.60
CA ALA A 526 2.97 30.50 6.46
C ALA A 526 3.31 31.97 6.82
N PHE A 527 3.06 32.92 5.92
CA PHE A 527 3.49 34.31 6.09
C PHE A 527 2.33 35.26 6.43
N LEU A 528 1.11 34.94 5.97
CA LEU A 528 -0.05 35.80 6.18
C LEU A 528 -1.10 35.16 7.11
N GLY A 529 -0.93 33.92 7.52
CA GLY A 529 -1.83 33.21 8.44
C GLY A 529 -3.25 33.02 7.90
N ARG A 530 -3.44 33.02 6.57
CA ARG A 530 -4.74 32.92 5.92
C ARG A 530 -4.67 32.12 4.63
N GLU A 531 -5.82 31.67 4.16
CA GLU A 531 -5.93 31.04 2.85
C GLU A 531 -5.72 32.07 1.73
N CYS A 532 -5.23 31.57 0.60
CA CYS A 532 -5.02 32.37 -0.60
C CYS A 532 -6.37 32.67 -1.27
N ASP A 533 -6.71 33.94 -1.40
CA ASP A 533 -7.86 34.37 -2.19
C ASP A 533 -7.62 34.17 -3.70
N PRO A 534 -8.70 34.01 -4.53
CA PRO A 534 -8.53 33.73 -5.96
C PRO A 534 -7.76 34.81 -6.73
N GLU A 535 -7.91 36.07 -6.36
CA GLU A 535 -7.24 37.22 -7.03
C GLU A 535 -5.74 37.20 -6.71
N GLY A 536 -5.39 37.01 -5.44
CA GLY A 536 -4.00 36.94 -5.00
C GLY A 536 -3.29 35.71 -5.57
N LEU A 537 -3.97 34.58 -5.65
CA LEU A 537 -3.43 33.39 -6.30
C LEU A 537 -3.13 33.64 -7.77
N SER A 538 -4.09 34.21 -8.50
CA SER A 538 -3.93 34.54 -9.93
C SER A 538 -2.79 35.53 -10.17
N TYR A 539 -2.63 36.54 -9.28
CA TYR A 539 -1.54 37.49 -9.35
C TYR A 539 -0.17 36.81 -9.26
N TRP A 540 0.05 35.96 -8.24
CA TRP A 540 1.35 35.33 -8.02
C TRP A 540 1.66 34.26 -9.07
N LEU A 541 0.65 33.48 -9.50
CA LEU A 541 0.83 32.51 -10.60
C LEU A 541 1.19 33.21 -11.91
N ASN A 542 0.57 34.36 -12.22
CA ASN A 542 0.93 35.11 -13.42
C ASN A 542 2.38 35.62 -13.33
N ARG A 543 2.84 36.10 -12.17
CA ARG A 543 4.23 36.49 -11.97
C ARG A 543 5.22 35.36 -12.22
N LEU A 544 4.94 34.17 -11.69
CA LEU A 544 5.76 32.98 -11.93
C LEU A 544 5.75 32.59 -13.42
N ALA A 545 4.59 32.59 -14.06
CA ALA A 545 4.46 32.29 -15.48
C ALA A 545 5.16 33.32 -16.40
N THR A 546 5.32 34.55 -15.95
CA THR A 546 5.99 35.63 -16.71
C THR A 546 7.46 35.80 -16.36
N GLY A 547 8.06 34.85 -15.61
CA GLY A 547 9.50 34.76 -15.39
C GLY A 547 10.02 35.21 -14.05
N SER A 548 9.15 35.61 -13.08
CA SER A 548 9.59 35.78 -11.69
C SER A 548 10.00 34.44 -11.08
N SER A 549 11.09 34.42 -10.33
CA SER A 549 11.51 33.21 -9.61
C SER A 549 10.67 32.99 -8.35
N ARG A 550 10.69 31.77 -7.81
CA ARG A 550 10.09 31.48 -6.48
C ARG A 550 10.72 32.30 -5.37
N LEU A 551 11.97 32.68 -5.51
CA LEU A 551 12.65 33.59 -4.58
C LEU A 551 12.05 34.99 -4.63
N ASP A 552 11.73 35.51 -5.82
CA ASP A 552 11.07 36.83 -5.95
C ASP A 552 9.69 36.81 -5.30
N VAL A 553 8.95 35.74 -5.48
CA VAL A 553 7.65 35.53 -4.84
C VAL A 553 7.82 35.45 -3.32
N TYR A 554 8.79 34.67 -2.84
CA TYR A 554 9.13 34.55 -1.41
C TYR A 554 9.37 35.93 -0.78
N HIS A 555 10.18 36.77 -1.40
CA HIS A 555 10.44 38.14 -0.90
C HIS A 555 9.18 39.00 -0.86
N GLY A 556 8.24 38.79 -1.74
CA GLY A 556 6.93 39.47 -1.68
C GLY A 556 6.12 39.11 -0.43
N PHE A 557 6.32 37.91 0.13
CA PHE A 557 5.68 37.45 1.37
C PHE A 557 6.52 37.78 2.61
N SER A 558 7.83 37.46 2.57
CA SER A 558 8.71 37.64 3.73
C SER A 558 8.86 39.11 4.12
N ARG A 559 8.63 40.05 3.20
CA ARG A 559 8.69 41.49 3.41
C ARG A 559 7.31 42.16 3.55
N SER A 560 6.26 41.35 3.78
CA SER A 560 4.93 41.89 4.06
C SER A 560 4.81 42.42 5.49
N ASN A 561 3.89 43.34 5.68
CA ASN A 561 3.60 43.86 7.02
C ASN A 561 3.04 42.79 7.95
N GLU A 562 2.28 41.82 7.39
CA GLU A 562 1.72 40.69 8.13
C GLU A 562 2.83 39.80 8.69
N PHE A 563 3.83 39.45 7.87
CA PHE A 563 4.96 38.64 8.34
C PHE A 563 5.83 39.39 9.35
N ALA A 564 6.09 40.70 9.12
CA ALA A 564 6.79 41.53 10.08
C ALA A 564 6.09 41.56 11.44
N ALA A 565 4.75 41.64 11.45
CA ALA A 565 3.96 41.60 12.66
C ALA A 565 4.05 40.22 13.37
N LEU A 566 4.05 39.08 12.61
CA LEU A 566 4.25 37.76 13.19
C LEU A 566 5.59 37.66 13.95
N CYS A 567 6.68 38.10 13.34
CA CYS A 567 8.02 38.08 13.96
C CYS A 567 8.11 39.03 15.18
N THR A 568 7.59 40.24 15.05
CA THR A 568 7.60 41.24 16.14
C THR A 568 6.77 40.75 17.34
N ASN A 569 5.60 40.18 17.09
CA ASN A 569 4.74 39.57 18.14
C ASN A 569 5.40 38.39 18.81
N ALA A 570 6.23 37.64 18.07
CA ALA A 570 7.04 36.55 18.59
C ALA A 570 8.29 37.00 19.36
N GLY A 571 8.61 38.31 19.35
CA GLY A 571 9.66 38.93 20.14
C GLY A 571 11.05 38.95 19.48
N PHE A 572 11.12 38.94 18.14
CA PHE A 572 12.40 39.03 17.41
C PHE A 572 12.28 39.84 16.11
N ASN A 573 13.44 40.15 15.51
CA ASN A 573 13.53 41.01 14.34
C ASN A 573 13.02 40.34 13.07
N PRO A 574 12.12 40.95 12.30
CA PRO A 574 11.65 40.38 11.03
C PRO A 574 12.73 40.39 9.92
N TYR A 575 13.65 41.37 9.90
CA TYR A 575 14.62 41.59 8.82
C TYR A 575 16.06 41.69 9.32
#